data_5694b93661af31521159caef3a7c393c
#
_entry.id   5694b93661af31521159caef3a7c393c
#
_cell.length_a   1.000
_cell.length_b   1.000
_cell.length_c   1.000
_cell.angle_alpha   90.00
_cell.angle_beta   90.00
_cell.angle_gamma   90.00
#
_symmetry.space_group_name_H-M   'P 1'
#
loop_
_entity.id
_entity.type
_entity.pdbx_description
1 polymer ?
#
loop_
_entity_poly.entity_id
_entity_poly.type
_entity_poly.pdbx_seq_one_letter_code
_entity_poly.pdbx_strand_id
1 'polypeptide(L)'
;MTHLKTVCYILLFFSISSSLHSQQFYIRGEVKDESGNALQNVTILQQRTGYLYRTGTYGSFGILTDQHTDTLTFSLDGYQQEKIKVNADNYVNVKLKIISSARSNIRRAKLSSITLDLERNEQKKWFAGDETYASLVENHFVNAKKYPTTGITLNVDRASYSNIRRFINLNTFVPPDAVRIEEMLNYFNLDYNEPAGKDVFKIKTTLTSCPWSADHDLFFINLSSRKINFDTLPPSNLVFLIDISGSMDMPNRLPLLKSAFHLLVNNLRAKDTVSIVVYGGTVGVMLQPTSGDEKEKILKAIDELTPGGSTPGESGIRMAYRVAQNNFIKGGNNRVILATDGDFNVGLKTEDDLDKLISMHRESGIYLTCLGVGMGNYKDSKIQTLARRGNGNFAYLDNFQEAEKVLLKEFSQTLYGVADDVYMNVEFNPDLIKEYRLIGFDNKVGALSDTLSEVEGGEIGSGNSMMAVFEVTPTDIIGHATKDSFVSEKIAAIKLQYRNPWDSSHLFYSYNSLFKFIPFDQVNKLYRFSTAVIMFGSLLQDSPFTKNANWNDVFLIAGASANDNDPSQKEFIDLVQRAKALYAKHRKRKRDSIF
;
A
#
# COMPACT_ATOMS: atom_id res chain seq x y z
N MET A 1 20.41 -28.43 -64.99
CA MET A 1 21.45 -27.80 -64.14
C MET A 1 20.98 -26.51 -63.43
N THR A 2 19.81 -26.02 -63.71
CA THR A 2 19.29 -24.77 -63.14
C THR A 2 18.52 -24.94 -61.78
N HIS A 3 17.96 -26.11 -61.50
CA HIS A 3 17.23 -26.37 -60.23
C HIS A 3 18.13 -26.70 -59.05
N LEU A 4 19.36 -27.06 -59.22
CA LEU A 4 20.30 -27.42 -58.15
C LEU A 4 20.93 -26.14 -57.50
N LYS A 5 21.05 -25.06 -58.27
CA LYS A 5 21.59 -23.76 -57.74
C LYS A 5 20.59 -23.00 -56.86
N THR A 6 19.29 -23.11 -57.15
CA THR A 6 18.25 -22.44 -56.40
C THR A 6 18.02 -23.08 -55.00
N VAL A 7 18.18 -24.40 -54.89
CA VAL A 7 18.08 -25.11 -53.59
C VAL A 7 19.28 -24.81 -52.69
N CYS A 8 20.49 -24.62 -53.25
CA CYS A 8 21.66 -24.21 -52.44
C CYS A 8 21.55 -22.78 -51.90
N TYR A 9 20.93 -21.86 -52.62
CA TYR A 9 20.72 -20.50 -52.12
C TYR A 9 19.64 -20.41 -51.02
N ILE A 10 18.60 -21.24 -51.07
CA ILE A 10 17.56 -21.32 -50.03
C ILE A 10 18.10 -21.99 -48.76
N LEU A 11 18.97 -22.99 -48.88
CA LEU A 11 19.63 -23.62 -47.72
C LEU A 11 20.70 -22.72 -47.08
N LEU A 12 21.32 -21.80 -47.84
CA LEU A 12 22.28 -20.83 -47.27
C LEU A 12 21.57 -19.67 -46.55
N PHE A 13 20.30 -19.35 -46.87
CA PHE A 13 19.54 -18.32 -46.20
C PHE A 13 18.84 -18.81 -44.89
N PHE A 14 18.68 -20.14 -44.72
CA PHE A 14 18.09 -20.73 -43.52
C PHE A 14 19.11 -21.06 -42.42
N SER A 15 20.41 -20.93 -42.69
CA SER A 15 21.48 -21.21 -41.72
C SER A 15 22.04 -19.96 -41.01
N ILE A 16 21.45 -18.75 -41.20
CA ILE A 16 21.90 -17.51 -40.59
C ILE A 16 20.82 -16.95 -39.61
N SER A 17 19.90 -17.76 -39.16
CA SER A 17 19.16 -17.45 -37.92
C SER A 17 19.89 -18.02 -36.68
N SER A 18 21.18 -17.69 -36.55
CA SER A 18 21.86 -17.81 -35.28
C SER A 18 21.19 -16.81 -34.33
N SER A 19 20.48 -17.33 -33.39
CA SER A 19 19.97 -16.61 -32.23
C SER A 19 21.12 -15.76 -31.64
N LEU A 20 21.09 -14.46 -31.90
CA LEU A 20 21.91 -13.49 -31.17
C LEU A 20 21.43 -13.51 -29.74
N HIS A 21 21.90 -14.45 -28.95
CA HIS A 21 21.86 -14.35 -27.51
C HIS A 21 22.83 -13.21 -27.18
N SER A 22 22.30 -12.04 -26.90
CA SER A 22 23.09 -10.95 -26.33
C SER A 22 23.65 -11.47 -25.01
N GLN A 23 24.94 -11.75 -24.99
CA GLN A 23 25.64 -12.14 -23.77
C GLN A 23 25.60 -10.93 -22.82
N GLN A 24 24.98 -11.08 -21.67
CA GLN A 24 24.94 -10.03 -20.66
C GLN A 24 26.12 -10.18 -19.71
N PHE A 25 26.78 -9.08 -19.41
CA PHE A 25 27.90 -8.98 -18.49
C PHE A 25 27.50 -8.14 -17.27
N TYR A 26 28.12 -8.40 -16.15
CA TYR A 26 27.83 -7.74 -14.88
C TYR A 26 29.07 -7.04 -14.32
N ILE A 27 29.09 -5.71 -14.37
CA ILE A 27 30.14 -4.88 -13.79
C ILE A 27 29.73 -4.53 -12.37
N ARG A 28 30.56 -4.89 -11.38
CA ARG A 28 30.31 -4.65 -9.95
C ARG A 28 31.52 -4.00 -9.29
N GLY A 29 31.26 -3.19 -8.26
CA GLY A 29 32.33 -2.51 -7.56
C GLY A 29 31.87 -1.70 -6.38
N GLU A 30 32.81 -0.94 -5.82
CA GLU A 30 32.55 -0.01 -4.71
C GLU A 30 33.29 1.31 -4.94
N VAL A 31 32.73 2.38 -4.37
CA VAL A 31 33.30 3.73 -4.40
C VAL A 31 33.57 4.19 -2.98
N LYS A 32 34.80 4.63 -2.73
CA LYS A 32 35.28 5.12 -1.42
C LYS A 32 35.93 6.50 -1.58
N ASP A 33 36.08 7.23 -0.47
CA ASP A 33 36.94 8.40 -0.41
C ASP A 33 38.43 8.04 -0.20
N GLU A 34 39.28 9.06 -0.16
CA GLU A 34 40.73 8.88 0.09
C GLU A 34 41.02 8.27 1.48
N SER A 35 40.11 8.42 2.43
CA SER A 35 40.20 7.89 3.79
C SER A 35 39.67 6.47 3.93
N GLY A 36 39.13 5.89 2.84
CA GLY A 36 38.53 4.54 2.81
C GLY A 36 37.08 4.46 3.24
N ASN A 37 36.40 5.59 3.48
CA ASN A 37 34.99 5.60 3.81
C ASN A 37 34.15 5.35 2.55
N ALA A 38 33.11 4.53 2.66
CA ALA A 38 32.19 4.26 1.58
C ALA A 38 31.40 5.51 1.16
N LEU A 39 31.28 5.76 -0.14
CA LEU A 39 30.58 6.91 -0.67
C LEU A 39 29.23 6.51 -1.24
N GLN A 40 28.19 6.91 -0.54
CA GLN A 40 26.80 6.73 -0.94
C GLN A 40 26.37 7.79 -1.96
N ASN A 41 25.41 7.44 -2.83
CA ASN A 41 24.82 8.35 -3.82
C ASN A 41 25.78 8.90 -4.88
N VAL A 42 26.93 8.26 -5.11
CA VAL A 42 27.79 8.59 -6.23
C VAL A 42 27.05 8.29 -7.53
N THR A 43 26.89 9.32 -8.36
CA THR A 43 26.29 9.15 -9.69
C THR A 43 27.28 8.49 -10.62
N ILE A 44 26.88 7.41 -11.28
CA ILE A 44 27.68 6.65 -12.23
C ILE A 44 27.05 6.74 -13.61
N LEU A 45 27.70 7.46 -14.51
CA LEU A 45 27.27 7.57 -15.91
C LEU A 45 27.96 6.50 -16.74
N GLN A 46 27.19 5.60 -17.34
CA GLN A 46 27.67 4.68 -18.35
C GLN A 46 27.81 5.42 -19.69
N GLN A 47 29.03 5.65 -20.14
CA GLN A 47 29.30 6.56 -21.26
C GLN A 47 28.69 6.10 -22.59
N ARG A 48 28.58 4.81 -22.81
CA ARG A 48 28.08 4.24 -24.07
C ARG A 48 26.55 4.36 -24.20
N THR A 49 25.83 4.09 -23.12
CA THR A 49 24.35 4.04 -23.12
C THR A 49 23.71 5.33 -22.63
N GLY A 50 24.48 6.19 -21.94
CA GLY A 50 23.97 7.37 -21.25
C GLY A 50 23.18 7.06 -19.98
N TYR A 51 23.14 5.80 -19.52
CA TYR A 51 22.43 5.43 -18.32
C TYR A 51 23.15 5.92 -17.07
N LEU A 52 22.34 6.37 -16.10
CA LEU A 52 22.81 6.84 -14.79
C LEU A 52 22.48 5.80 -13.74
N TYR A 53 23.47 5.44 -12.94
CA TYR A 53 23.36 4.56 -11.78
C TYR A 53 23.85 5.32 -10.54
N ARG A 54 23.63 4.77 -9.34
CA ARG A 54 24.12 5.37 -8.10
C ARG A 54 24.67 4.31 -7.16
N THR A 55 25.65 4.69 -6.34
CA THR A 55 26.17 3.83 -5.28
C THR A 55 25.25 3.85 -4.07
N GLY A 56 25.20 2.75 -3.34
CA GLY A 56 24.46 2.57 -2.13
C GLY A 56 25.19 2.99 -0.86
N THR A 57 24.55 2.70 0.28
CA THR A 57 25.02 3.05 1.62
C THR A 57 26.47 2.64 1.89
N TYR A 58 26.88 1.51 1.32
CA TYR A 58 28.25 0.99 1.45
C TYR A 58 29.13 1.31 0.25
N GLY A 59 28.73 2.28 -0.59
CA GLY A 59 29.47 2.67 -1.78
C GLY A 59 29.44 1.63 -2.91
N SER A 60 28.72 0.54 -2.77
CA SER A 60 28.66 -0.53 -3.76
C SER A 60 27.77 -0.17 -4.97
N PHE A 61 28.10 -0.73 -6.15
CA PHE A 61 27.32 -0.62 -7.36
C PHE A 61 27.39 -1.89 -8.21
N GLY A 62 26.39 -2.04 -9.07
CA GLY A 62 26.35 -3.10 -10.05
C GLY A 62 25.62 -2.66 -11.33
N ILE A 63 26.16 -2.99 -12.49
CA ILE A 63 25.68 -2.54 -13.79
C ILE A 63 25.63 -3.72 -14.75
N LEU A 64 24.43 -4.02 -15.28
CA LEU A 64 24.27 -4.96 -16.38
C LEU A 64 24.60 -4.28 -17.70
N THR A 65 25.38 -4.91 -18.52
CA THR A 65 25.81 -4.42 -19.84
C THR A 65 25.88 -5.57 -20.86
N ASP A 66 25.71 -5.24 -22.11
CA ASP A 66 25.89 -6.15 -23.26
C ASP A 66 27.36 -6.24 -23.75
N GLN A 67 28.27 -5.50 -23.11
CA GLN A 67 29.66 -5.47 -23.45
C GLN A 67 30.53 -5.90 -22.27
N HIS A 68 31.56 -6.66 -22.56
CA HIS A 68 32.55 -7.14 -21.60
C HIS A 68 33.38 -5.98 -20.98
N THR A 69 33.54 -4.87 -21.70
CA THR A 69 34.24 -3.68 -21.22
C THR A 69 33.40 -2.42 -21.46
N ASP A 70 33.40 -1.48 -20.51
CA ASP A 70 32.70 -0.22 -20.62
C ASP A 70 33.50 0.93 -19.99
N THR A 71 33.05 2.17 -20.16
CA THR A 71 33.63 3.34 -19.51
C THR A 71 32.59 3.98 -18.60
N LEU A 72 32.89 4.03 -17.32
CA LEU A 72 32.03 4.62 -16.28
C LEU A 72 32.61 5.94 -15.80
N THR A 73 31.76 6.93 -15.59
CA THR A 73 32.12 8.21 -14.99
C THR A 73 31.44 8.33 -13.65
N PHE A 74 32.20 8.53 -12.60
CA PHE A 74 31.75 8.66 -11.21
C PHE A 74 31.77 10.12 -10.79
N SER A 75 30.64 10.62 -10.25
CA SER A 75 30.53 12.00 -9.77
C SER A 75 29.72 12.07 -8.49
N LEU A 76 30.19 12.90 -7.56
CA LEU A 76 29.50 13.22 -6.30
C LEU A 76 29.82 14.67 -5.94
N ASP A 77 28.81 15.41 -5.48
CA ASP A 77 29.02 16.79 -5.07
C ASP A 77 30.08 16.89 -3.98
N GLY A 78 31.06 17.75 -4.18
CA GLY A 78 32.21 17.91 -3.30
C GLY A 78 33.38 17.00 -3.59
N TYR A 79 33.29 16.14 -4.60
CA TYR A 79 34.37 15.24 -5.02
C TYR A 79 34.76 15.49 -6.47
N GLN A 80 36.04 15.27 -6.75
CA GLN A 80 36.54 15.32 -8.13
C GLN A 80 35.94 14.16 -8.93
N GLN A 81 35.43 14.48 -10.11
CA GLN A 81 34.89 13.48 -11.03
C GLN A 81 36.00 12.54 -11.53
N GLU A 82 35.70 11.23 -11.55
CA GLU A 82 36.63 10.19 -12.00
C GLU A 82 36.01 9.41 -13.16
N LYS A 83 36.80 9.13 -14.19
CA LYS A 83 36.40 8.37 -15.38
C LYS A 83 37.28 7.15 -15.54
N ILE A 84 36.68 5.96 -15.50
CA ILE A 84 37.41 4.69 -15.45
C ILE A 84 36.87 3.75 -16.56
N LYS A 85 37.79 3.11 -17.27
CA LYS A 85 37.46 1.98 -18.14
C LYS A 85 37.43 0.72 -17.29
N VAL A 86 36.31 0.00 -17.32
CA VAL A 86 36.02 -1.15 -16.47
C VAL A 86 35.82 -2.42 -17.31
N ASN A 87 36.08 -3.57 -16.69
CA ASN A 87 35.87 -4.88 -17.28
C ASN A 87 35.01 -5.72 -16.33
N ALA A 88 34.04 -6.45 -16.87
CA ALA A 88 33.09 -7.25 -16.11
C ALA A 88 33.73 -8.39 -15.29
N ASP A 89 34.91 -8.86 -15.67
CA ASP A 89 35.62 -9.91 -14.93
C ASP A 89 36.21 -9.42 -13.60
N ASN A 90 36.39 -8.11 -13.45
CA ASN A 90 37.10 -7.54 -12.31
C ASN A 90 36.15 -6.76 -11.40
N TYR A 91 36.36 -6.90 -10.10
CA TYR A 91 35.70 -6.04 -9.12
C TYR A 91 36.31 -4.64 -9.16
N VAL A 92 35.47 -3.62 -9.36
CA VAL A 92 35.92 -2.24 -9.59
C VAL A 92 36.01 -1.47 -8.28
N ASN A 93 37.19 -1.05 -7.89
CA ASN A 93 37.41 -0.19 -6.73
C ASN A 93 37.69 1.24 -7.19
N VAL A 94 36.82 2.17 -6.82
CA VAL A 94 36.94 3.58 -7.20
C VAL A 94 37.24 4.44 -5.97
N LYS A 95 38.22 5.35 -6.08
CA LYS A 95 38.53 6.32 -5.03
C LYS A 95 38.28 7.72 -5.55
N LEU A 96 37.31 8.44 -4.95
CA LEU A 96 37.05 9.84 -5.27
C LEU A 96 37.80 10.77 -4.32
N LYS A 97 38.42 11.83 -4.87
CA LYS A 97 39.13 12.86 -4.14
C LYS A 97 38.22 14.00 -3.74
N ILE A 98 38.32 14.45 -2.49
CA ILE A 98 37.55 15.60 -1.98
C ILE A 98 38.14 16.89 -2.54
N ILE A 99 37.29 17.76 -3.10
CA ILE A 99 37.67 19.13 -3.46
C ILE A 99 37.73 19.97 -2.17
N SER A 100 38.83 20.62 -1.91
CA SER A 100 39.09 21.34 -0.64
C SER A 100 38.06 22.45 -0.33
N SER A 101 37.44 23.04 -1.33
CA SER A 101 36.34 24.03 -1.18
C SER A 101 35.04 23.42 -0.67
N ALA A 102 34.84 22.12 -0.82
CA ALA A 102 33.62 21.42 -0.43
C ALA A 102 33.59 21.06 1.06
N ARG A 103 34.72 21.00 1.74
CA ARG A 103 34.74 20.71 3.19
C ARG A 103 33.94 21.72 4.02
N SER A 104 33.89 23.00 3.62
CA SER A 104 33.10 24.03 4.31
C SER A 104 31.61 23.90 4.04
N ASN A 105 31.23 23.46 2.85
CA ASN A 105 29.82 23.30 2.46
C ASN A 105 29.19 22.02 3.02
N ILE A 106 29.95 20.92 3.09
CA ILE A 106 29.50 19.68 3.72
C ILE A 106 29.24 19.88 5.22
N ARG A 107 30.07 20.69 5.92
CA ARG A 107 29.83 21.03 7.33
C ARG A 107 28.57 21.90 7.52
N ARG A 108 28.30 22.85 6.62
CA ARG A 108 27.09 23.69 6.69
C ARG A 108 25.82 22.91 6.38
N ALA A 109 25.83 22.05 5.37
CA ALA A 109 24.70 21.19 5.04
C ALA A 109 24.35 20.19 6.17
N LYS A 110 25.39 19.62 6.83
CA LYS A 110 25.21 18.73 7.98
C LYS A 110 24.66 19.45 9.22
N LEU A 111 25.03 20.70 9.45
CA LEU A 111 24.51 21.54 10.55
C LEU A 111 23.06 21.98 10.30
N SER A 112 22.70 22.30 9.05
CA SER A 112 21.32 22.70 8.71
C SER A 112 20.35 21.52 8.74
N SER A 113 20.79 20.29 8.41
CA SER A 113 19.96 19.10 8.52
C SER A 113 19.71 18.69 10.00
N ILE A 114 20.69 18.88 10.86
CA ILE A 114 20.56 18.59 12.31
C ILE A 114 19.59 19.57 12.98
N THR A 115 19.57 20.85 12.59
CA THR A 115 18.65 21.83 13.18
C THR A 115 17.22 21.71 12.67
N LEU A 116 17.01 21.33 11.40
CA LEU A 116 15.68 21.04 10.86
C LEU A 116 15.08 19.78 11.46
N ASP A 117 15.87 18.75 11.74
CA ASP A 117 15.43 17.53 12.42
C ASP A 117 15.15 17.75 13.91
N LEU A 118 15.81 18.71 14.56
CA LEU A 118 15.57 19.04 15.97
C LEU A 118 14.25 19.79 16.17
N GLU A 119 13.83 20.65 15.27
CA GLU A 119 12.53 21.35 15.34
C GLU A 119 11.35 20.42 15.05
N ARG A 120 11.53 19.37 14.23
CA ARG A 120 10.52 18.32 14.00
C ARG A 120 10.37 17.33 15.15
N ASN A 121 11.35 17.22 16.06
CA ASN A 121 11.43 16.17 17.08
C ASN A 121 10.82 16.53 18.42
N GLU A 122 10.21 17.69 18.62
CA GLU A 122 9.49 18.01 19.87
C GLU A 122 8.07 17.44 19.97
N GLN A 123 7.55 16.84 18.88
CA GLN A 123 6.31 16.07 18.93
C GLN A 123 6.61 14.62 19.29
N LYS A 124 6.45 14.29 20.59
CA LYS A 124 6.34 12.94 21.20
C LYS A 124 7.13 11.82 20.47
N LYS A 125 8.37 11.58 20.90
CA LYS A 125 9.14 10.38 20.54
C LYS A 125 8.42 9.11 21.02
N TRP A 126 7.60 8.53 20.16
CA TRP A 126 7.26 7.13 20.26
C TRP A 126 8.41 6.34 19.67
N PHE A 127 8.91 5.34 20.39
CA PHE A 127 10.07 4.54 19.98
C PHE A 127 9.63 3.52 18.90
N ALA A 128 9.38 3.98 17.69
CA ALA A 128 9.14 3.14 16.51
C ALA A 128 10.35 3.10 15.56
N GLY A 129 11.54 3.40 16.06
CA GLY A 129 12.72 3.57 15.20
C GLY A 129 12.53 4.77 14.25
N ASP A 130 12.97 4.63 12.99
CA ASP A 130 12.81 5.63 11.93
C ASP A 130 11.52 5.41 11.10
N GLU A 131 10.53 4.70 11.63
CA GLU A 131 9.25 4.45 10.93
C GLU A 131 8.44 5.74 10.77
N THR A 132 7.84 5.91 9.60
CA THR A 132 7.02 7.10 9.31
C THR A 132 5.60 6.71 8.91
N TYR A 133 4.63 7.41 9.49
CA TYR A 133 3.20 7.28 9.23
C TYR A 133 2.64 8.64 8.82
N ALA A 134 1.60 8.65 7.98
CA ALA A 134 0.88 9.87 7.67
C ALA A 134 0.10 10.32 8.92
N SER A 135 0.23 11.60 9.29
CA SER A 135 -0.53 12.15 10.40
C SER A 135 -2.02 12.06 10.13
N LEU A 136 -2.74 11.38 11.02
CA LEU A 136 -4.19 11.29 10.97
C LEU A 136 -4.82 12.48 11.68
N VAL A 137 -5.72 13.15 10.99
CA VAL A 137 -6.57 14.19 11.57
C VAL A 137 -7.97 13.61 11.74
N GLU A 138 -8.38 13.35 13.00
CA GLU A 138 -9.73 12.86 13.25
C GLU A 138 -10.79 13.87 12.79
N ASN A 139 -11.82 13.37 12.15
CA ASN A 139 -12.95 14.19 11.70
C ASN A 139 -13.72 14.74 12.90
N HIS A 140 -14.08 16.02 12.84
CA HIS A 140 -14.97 16.66 13.80
C HIS A 140 -16.44 16.51 13.40
N PHE A 141 -17.34 16.74 14.35
CA PHE A 141 -18.78 16.81 14.06
C PHE A 141 -19.08 17.98 13.13
N VAL A 142 -19.90 17.71 12.12
CA VAL A 142 -20.34 18.65 11.11
C VAL A 142 -21.84 18.83 11.20
N ASN A 143 -22.31 20.09 11.20
CA ASN A 143 -23.73 20.39 11.25
C ASN A 143 -24.42 20.03 9.94
N ALA A 144 -25.38 19.10 9.98
CA ALA A 144 -26.06 18.56 8.80
C ALA A 144 -26.94 19.61 8.09
N LYS A 145 -27.50 20.58 8.80
CA LYS A 145 -28.29 21.66 8.18
C LYS A 145 -27.43 22.59 7.33
N LYS A 146 -26.18 22.82 7.76
CA LYS A 146 -25.23 23.67 7.03
C LYS A 146 -24.53 22.90 5.91
N TYR A 147 -24.17 21.65 6.17
CA TYR A 147 -23.44 20.78 5.26
C TYR A 147 -24.12 19.38 5.24
N PRO A 148 -25.23 19.23 4.48
CA PRO A 148 -25.94 17.96 4.48
C PRO A 148 -25.20 16.83 3.76
N THR A 149 -24.26 17.17 2.88
CA THR A 149 -23.51 16.20 2.05
C THR A 149 -22.06 16.12 2.48
N THR A 150 -21.56 14.89 2.57
CA THR A 150 -20.14 14.60 2.75
C THR A 150 -19.68 13.53 1.75
N GLY A 151 -18.44 13.62 1.31
CA GLY A 151 -17.88 12.67 0.36
C GLY A 151 -16.72 11.87 0.95
N ILE A 152 -16.57 10.66 0.48
CA ILE A 152 -15.54 9.70 0.89
C ILE A 152 -14.93 9.09 -0.36
N THR A 153 -13.60 9.10 -0.45
CA THR A 153 -12.89 8.21 -1.40
C THR A 153 -12.81 6.83 -0.79
N LEU A 154 -13.31 5.84 -1.51
CA LEU A 154 -13.30 4.47 -1.03
C LEU A 154 -12.02 3.77 -1.47
N ASN A 155 -11.25 3.31 -0.50
CA ASN A 155 -10.04 2.53 -0.68
C ASN A 155 -10.10 1.30 0.25
N VAL A 156 -9.64 0.16 -0.23
CA VAL A 156 -9.72 -1.12 0.51
C VAL A 156 -8.36 -1.48 1.15
N ASP A 157 -7.55 -0.48 1.51
CA ASP A 157 -6.31 -0.74 2.24
C ASP A 157 -6.58 -1.45 3.57
N ARG A 158 -5.65 -2.32 3.99
CA ARG A 158 -5.77 -3.18 5.17
C ARG A 158 -4.49 -3.24 6.01
N ALA A 159 -3.49 -2.45 5.65
CA ALA A 159 -2.16 -2.52 6.25
C ALA A 159 -2.12 -2.14 7.74
N SER A 160 -3.04 -1.27 8.19
CA SER A 160 -3.02 -0.77 9.57
C SER A 160 -3.20 -1.88 10.60
N TYR A 161 -4.12 -2.85 10.39
CA TYR A 161 -4.37 -3.90 11.37
C TYR A 161 -3.16 -4.81 11.59
N SER A 162 -2.55 -5.33 10.52
CA SER A 162 -1.36 -6.19 10.60
C SER A 162 -0.16 -5.45 11.21
N ASN A 163 -0.05 -4.15 10.94
CA ASN A 163 0.98 -3.31 11.54
C ASN A 163 0.75 -3.09 13.05
N ILE A 164 -0.49 -2.79 13.47
CA ILE A 164 -0.88 -2.70 14.90
C ILE A 164 -0.60 -4.03 15.62
N ARG A 165 -0.98 -5.16 15.01
CA ARG A 165 -0.72 -6.51 15.52
C ARG A 165 0.76 -6.74 15.76
N ARG A 166 1.61 -6.34 14.84
CA ARG A 166 3.07 -6.41 14.97
C ARG A 166 3.57 -5.67 16.20
N PHE A 167 3.17 -4.39 16.38
CA PHE A 167 3.58 -3.59 17.54
C PHE A 167 3.19 -4.24 18.86
N ILE A 168 1.94 -4.68 18.99
CA ILE A 168 1.42 -5.27 20.23
C ILE A 168 2.12 -6.62 20.51
N ASN A 169 2.37 -7.44 19.48
CA ASN A 169 3.08 -8.71 19.62
C ASN A 169 4.54 -8.52 20.09
N LEU A 170 5.17 -7.40 19.74
CA LEU A 170 6.48 -6.99 20.21
C LEU A 170 6.46 -6.32 21.59
N ASN A 171 5.30 -6.23 22.25
CA ASN A 171 5.09 -5.48 23.50
C ASN A 171 5.53 -4.00 23.41
N THR A 172 5.37 -3.38 22.24
CA THR A 172 5.64 -1.97 21.97
C THR A 172 4.35 -1.19 21.79
N PHE A 173 4.36 0.10 22.15
CA PHE A 173 3.20 0.96 21.95
C PHE A 173 2.99 1.23 20.47
N VAL A 174 1.73 1.22 20.06
CA VAL A 174 1.33 1.57 18.69
C VAL A 174 1.41 3.09 18.52
N PRO A 175 2.13 3.61 17.52
CA PRO A 175 2.04 5.02 17.19
C PRO A 175 0.60 5.39 16.80
N PRO A 176 0.00 6.45 17.36
CA PRO A 176 -1.36 6.86 17.00
C PRO A 176 -1.58 7.03 15.51
N ASP A 177 -0.59 7.58 14.79
CA ASP A 177 -0.63 7.79 13.34
C ASP A 177 -0.60 6.48 12.52
N ALA A 178 -0.22 5.34 13.12
CA ALA A 178 -0.28 4.03 12.49
C ALA A 178 -1.69 3.41 12.51
N VAL A 179 -2.62 4.00 13.27
CA VAL A 179 -3.96 3.47 13.50
C VAL A 179 -4.95 4.10 12.52
N ARG A 180 -5.36 3.35 11.51
CA ARG A 180 -6.39 3.75 10.54
C ARG A 180 -7.61 2.86 10.73
N ILE A 181 -8.65 3.40 11.38
CA ILE A 181 -9.82 2.62 11.83
C ILE A 181 -10.57 2.01 10.63
N GLU A 182 -10.69 2.73 9.53
CA GLU A 182 -11.29 2.24 8.30
C GLU A 182 -10.55 1.00 7.73
N GLU A 183 -9.22 1.00 7.77
CA GLU A 183 -8.42 -0.14 7.33
C GLU A 183 -8.56 -1.34 8.27
N MET A 184 -8.70 -1.07 9.58
CA MET A 184 -8.97 -2.12 10.56
C MET A 184 -10.34 -2.76 10.33
N LEU A 185 -11.38 -1.99 10.01
CA LEU A 185 -12.69 -2.50 9.66
C LEU A 185 -12.66 -3.34 8.38
N ASN A 186 -11.97 -2.84 7.35
CA ASN A 186 -11.82 -3.52 6.06
C ASN A 186 -11.03 -4.84 6.16
N TYR A 187 -10.16 -4.96 7.16
CA TYR A 187 -9.35 -6.15 7.38
C TYR A 187 -10.18 -7.43 7.56
N PHE A 188 -11.35 -7.32 8.20
CA PHE A 188 -12.21 -8.47 8.51
C PHE A 188 -13.20 -8.82 7.40
N ASN A 189 -13.33 -7.99 6.34
CA ASN A 189 -14.27 -8.20 5.21
C ASN A 189 -15.70 -8.53 5.68
N LEU A 190 -16.24 -7.73 6.63
CA LEU A 190 -17.48 -7.99 7.34
C LEU A 190 -18.74 -7.75 6.48
N ASP A 191 -19.82 -8.50 6.75
CA ASP A 191 -21.15 -8.34 6.14
C ASP A 191 -21.14 -8.37 4.62
N TYR A 192 -20.38 -9.29 4.03
CA TYR A 192 -20.42 -9.47 2.58
C TYR A 192 -21.81 -9.91 2.12
N ASN A 193 -22.38 -9.15 1.19
CA ASN A 193 -23.67 -9.43 0.57
C ASN A 193 -23.53 -9.35 -0.95
N GLU A 194 -23.66 -10.47 -1.66
CA GLU A 194 -23.54 -10.47 -3.12
C GLU A 194 -24.55 -9.51 -3.77
N PRO A 195 -24.09 -8.62 -4.68
CA PRO A 195 -24.97 -7.79 -5.50
C PRO A 195 -25.88 -8.63 -6.41
N ALA A 196 -27.11 -8.18 -6.60
CA ALA A 196 -28.09 -8.90 -7.42
C ALA A 196 -27.91 -8.61 -8.93
N GLY A 197 -28.31 -9.55 -9.75
CA GLY A 197 -28.39 -9.37 -11.20
C GLY A 197 -27.08 -8.89 -11.83
N LYS A 198 -27.05 -7.68 -12.43
CA LYS A 198 -25.88 -7.07 -13.08
C LYS A 198 -25.22 -5.97 -12.23
N ASP A 199 -25.72 -5.70 -11.03
CA ASP A 199 -25.16 -4.64 -10.18
C ASP A 199 -23.74 -4.95 -9.77
N VAL A 200 -22.87 -3.97 -9.82
CA VAL A 200 -21.48 -4.08 -9.36
C VAL A 200 -21.41 -3.98 -7.85
N PHE A 201 -22.30 -3.21 -7.25
CA PHE A 201 -22.34 -2.94 -5.82
C PHE A 201 -23.68 -3.26 -5.19
N LYS A 202 -23.63 -3.59 -3.89
CA LYS A 202 -24.79 -3.62 -3.00
C LYS A 202 -24.47 -2.82 -1.74
N ILE A 203 -25.37 -1.90 -1.42
CA ILE A 203 -25.30 -1.11 -0.19
C ILE A 203 -26.32 -1.67 0.81
N LYS A 204 -25.87 -1.72 2.08
CA LYS A 204 -26.72 -2.01 3.23
C LYS A 204 -26.37 -1.02 4.33
N THR A 205 -27.39 -0.52 5.02
CA THR A 205 -27.22 0.45 6.10
C THR A 205 -27.81 -0.07 7.40
N THR A 206 -27.24 0.36 8.52
CA THR A 206 -27.72 0.02 9.87
C THR A 206 -27.52 1.22 10.78
N LEU A 207 -28.56 1.58 11.51
CA LEU A 207 -28.53 2.62 12.55
C LEU A 207 -28.71 1.97 13.91
N THR A 208 -27.78 2.22 14.84
CA THR A 208 -27.82 1.67 16.21
C THR A 208 -27.28 2.68 17.23
N SER A 209 -27.58 2.48 18.51
CA SER A 209 -27.06 3.34 19.56
C SER A 209 -25.54 3.25 19.69
N CYS A 210 -24.91 4.36 20.05
CA CYS A 210 -23.46 4.48 20.26
C CYS A 210 -23.08 4.05 21.69
N PRO A 211 -22.23 3.02 21.91
CA PRO A 211 -21.91 2.53 23.25
C PRO A 211 -21.10 3.49 24.13
N TRP A 212 -20.39 4.45 23.53
CA TRP A 212 -19.57 5.42 24.28
C TRP A 212 -20.22 6.79 24.47
N SER A 213 -21.40 7.01 23.88
CA SER A 213 -22.15 8.25 24.03
C SER A 213 -23.66 7.99 23.95
N ALA A 214 -24.39 8.38 25.00
CA ALA A 214 -25.85 8.22 25.03
C ALA A 214 -26.59 9.17 24.07
N ASP A 215 -25.94 10.27 23.67
CA ASP A 215 -26.52 11.31 22.81
C ASP A 215 -26.31 11.03 21.33
N HIS A 216 -25.55 10.00 21.00
CA HIS A 216 -25.17 9.67 19.63
C HIS A 216 -25.66 8.28 19.21
N ASP A 217 -25.83 8.11 17.91
CA ASP A 217 -26.07 6.84 17.26
C ASP A 217 -24.93 6.54 16.27
N LEU A 218 -24.75 5.27 15.90
CA LEU A 218 -23.81 4.82 14.86
C LEU A 218 -24.57 4.46 13.60
N PHE A 219 -24.24 5.12 12.49
CA PHE A 219 -24.77 4.83 11.18
C PHE A 219 -23.73 4.12 10.33
N PHE A 220 -23.95 2.84 10.10
CA PHE A 220 -23.10 1.97 9.32
C PHE A 220 -23.55 1.96 7.86
N ILE A 221 -22.61 2.11 6.94
CA ILE A 221 -22.79 1.91 5.51
C ILE A 221 -21.86 0.78 5.11
N ASN A 222 -22.43 -0.36 4.76
CA ASN A 222 -21.69 -1.49 4.21
C ASN A 222 -21.86 -1.51 2.69
N LEU A 223 -20.73 -1.58 1.97
CA LEU A 223 -20.66 -1.67 0.52
C LEU A 223 -20.00 -3.00 0.15
N SER A 224 -20.73 -3.86 -0.52
CA SER A 224 -20.22 -5.12 -1.06
C SER A 224 -20.07 -5.04 -2.56
N SER A 225 -18.91 -5.47 -3.07
CA SER A 225 -18.65 -5.56 -4.51
C SER A 225 -18.91 -6.95 -5.04
N ARG A 226 -19.27 -7.05 -6.33
CA ARG A 226 -19.52 -8.31 -7.01
C ARG A 226 -18.29 -9.22 -6.99
N LYS A 227 -18.51 -10.52 -6.80
CA LYS A 227 -17.51 -11.55 -7.08
C LYS A 227 -17.42 -11.81 -8.58
N ILE A 228 -16.21 -11.72 -9.12
CA ILE A 228 -15.95 -12.12 -10.50
C ILE A 228 -15.59 -13.60 -10.51
N ASN A 229 -16.12 -14.33 -11.48
CA ASN A 229 -15.72 -15.72 -11.68
C ASN A 229 -14.27 -15.75 -12.19
N PHE A 230 -13.41 -16.44 -11.47
CA PHE A 230 -11.97 -16.54 -11.76
C PHE A 230 -11.68 -17.09 -13.16
N ASP A 231 -12.49 -18.04 -13.65
CA ASP A 231 -12.29 -18.66 -14.97
C ASP A 231 -12.56 -17.68 -16.12
N THR A 232 -13.44 -16.70 -15.90
CA THR A 232 -13.82 -15.69 -16.88
C THR A 232 -12.96 -14.43 -16.83
N LEU A 233 -12.09 -14.30 -15.81
CA LEU A 233 -11.18 -13.16 -15.70
C LEU A 233 -10.28 -13.06 -16.92
N PRO A 234 -10.02 -11.84 -17.43
CA PRO A 234 -9.06 -11.63 -18.49
C PRO A 234 -7.65 -12.08 -18.08
N PRO A 235 -6.72 -12.25 -19.03
CA PRO A 235 -5.34 -12.54 -18.71
C PRO A 235 -4.69 -11.38 -17.93
N SER A 236 -3.71 -11.73 -17.10
CA SER A 236 -2.94 -10.75 -16.32
C SER A 236 -1.51 -10.65 -16.82
N ASN A 237 -1.00 -9.43 -16.87
CA ASN A 237 0.41 -9.11 -17.02
C ASN A 237 0.91 -8.57 -15.68
N LEU A 238 1.57 -9.42 -14.89
CA LEU A 238 2.04 -9.11 -13.54
C LEU A 238 3.55 -8.89 -13.57
N VAL A 239 3.99 -7.74 -13.09
CA VAL A 239 5.42 -7.45 -12.91
C VAL A 239 5.72 -7.35 -11.43
N PHE A 240 6.44 -8.34 -10.89
CA PHE A 240 6.92 -8.29 -9.52
C PHE A 240 8.13 -7.38 -9.46
N LEU A 241 8.01 -6.27 -8.74
CA LEU A 241 9.12 -5.35 -8.45
C LEU A 241 9.56 -5.58 -7.02
N ILE A 242 10.68 -6.28 -6.85
CA ILE A 242 11.11 -6.79 -5.55
C ILE A 242 12.36 -6.05 -5.08
N ASP A 243 12.27 -5.51 -3.87
CA ASP A 243 13.40 -4.98 -3.15
C ASP A 243 14.32 -6.14 -2.72
N ILE A 244 15.57 -6.09 -3.18
CA ILE A 244 16.63 -7.01 -2.74
C ILE A 244 17.80 -6.26 -2.10
N SER A 245 17.56 -5.04 -1.57
CA SER A 245 18.58 -4.27 -0.86
C SER A 245 19.14 -5.03 0.35
N GLY A 246 20.27 -4.57 0.88
CA GLY A 246 20.93 -5.23 2.02
C GLY A 246 20.05 -5.27 3.27
N SER A 247 19.14 -4.29 3.45
CA SER A 247 18.17 -4.30 4.55
C SER A 247 17.19 -5.48 4.47
N MET A 248 16.95 -6.02 3.28
CA MET A 248 16.01 -7.12 3.05
C MET A 248 16.50 -8.49 3.55
N ASP A 249 17.72 -8.59 4.07
CA ASP A 249 18.32 -9.80 4.65
C ASP A 249 17.83 -10.06 6.09
N MET A 250 16.51 -10.10 6.27
CA MET A 250 15.88 -10.41 7.56
C MET A 250 14.75 -11.42 7.34
N PRO A 251 14.49 -12.34 8.29
CA PRO A 251 13.47 -13.39 8.14
C PRO A 251 12.06 -12.87 7.80
N ASN A 252 11.70 -11.69 8.30
CA ASN A 252 10.43 -11.02 8.08
C ASN A 252 10.42 -10.07 6.87
N ARG A 253 11.38 -10.20 5.94
CA ARG A 253 11.51 -9.38 4.73
C ARG A 253 11.61 -10.27 3.49
N LEU A 254 12.77 -10.36 2.82
CA LEU A 254 12.89 -11.13 1.58
C LEU A 254 12.52 -12.62 1.73
N PRO A 255 12.88 -13.35 2.79
CA PRO A 255 12.43 -14.73 2.98
C PRO A 255 10.91 -14.87 3.09
N LEU A 256 10.25 -13.94 3.81
CA LEU A 256 8.78 -13.88 3.89
C LEU A 256 8.17 -13.61 2.52
N LEU A 257 8.71 -12.63 1.76
CA LEU A 257 8.23 -12.30 0.42
C LEU A 257 8.39 -13.46 -0.56
N LYS A 258 9.50 -14.19 -0.54
CA LYS A 258 9.67 -15.40 -1.36
C LYS A 258 8.55 -16.39 -1.09
N SER A 259 8.29 -16.70 0.19
CA SER A 259 7.19 -17.58 0.58
C SER A 259 5.82 -17.05 0.12
N ALA A 260 5.60 -15.75 0.23
CA ALA A 260 4.39 -15.08 -0.22
C ALA A 260 4.19 -15.18 -1.74
N PHE A 261 5.24 -14.93 -2.53
CA PHE A 261 5.18 -15.05 -3.99
C PHE A 261 5.02 -16.50 -4.45
N HIS A 262 5.56 -17.50 -3.72
CA HIS A 262 5.26 -18.91 -3.98
C HIS A 262 3.75 -19.20 -3.91
N LEU A 263 3.06 -18.65 -2.90
CA LEU A 263 1.59 -18.78 -2.79
C LEU A 263 0.88 -18.15 -3.97
N LEU A 264 1.30 -16.94 -4.37
CA LEU A 264 0.71 -16.22 -5.51
C LEU A 264 0.92 -16.99 -6.82
N VAL A 265 2.14 -17.45 -7.09
CA VAL A 265 2.49 -18.19 -8.33
C VAL A 265 1.63 -19.45 -8.49
N ASN A 266 1.29 -20.14 -7.39
CA ASN A 266 0.43 -21.32 -7.43
C ASN A 266 -0.99 -21.03 -7.97
N ASN A 267 -1.48 -19.79 -7.85
CA ASN A 267 -2.78 -19.32 -8.34
C ASN A 267 -2.76 -18.80 -9.79
N LEU A 268 -1.61 -18.68 -10.41
CA LEU A 268 -1.51 -18.17 -11.78
C LEU A 268 -2.04 -19.20 -12.79
N ARG A 269 -2.66 -18.67 -13.85
CA ARG A 269 -3.20 -19.45 -14.98
C ARG A 269 -2.23 -19.41 -16.16
N ALA A 270 -2.32 -20.36 -17.07
CA ALA A 270 -1.49 -20.39 -18.29
C ALA A 270 -1.61 -19.09 -19.12
N LYS A 271 -2.76 -18.41 -19.09
CA LYS A 271 -2.99 -17.13 -19.78
C LYS A 271 -2.41 -15.91 -19.07
N ASP A 272 -1.95 -16.05 -17.82
CA ASP A 272 -1.30 -14.98 -17.07
C ASP A 272 0.20 -14.96 -17.37
N THR A 273 0.80 -13.78 -17.35
CA THR A 273 2.24 -13.59 -17.59
C THR A 273 2.88 -12.95 -16.36
N VAL A 274 4.04 -13.46 -15.96
CA VAL A 274 4.83 -12.92 -14.85
C VAL A 274 6.21 -12.50 -15.33
N SER A 275 6.62 -11.32 -14.90
CA SER A 275 8.00 -10.84 -14.99
C SER A 275 8.51 -10.49 -13.58
N ILE A 276 9.81 -10.63 -13.34
CA ILE A 276 10.43 -10.22 -12.07
C ILE A 276 11.48 -9.16 -12.37
N VAL A 277 11.28 -7.99 -11.78
CA VAL A 277 12.23 -6.88 -11.76
C VAL A 277 12.74 -6.73 -10.33
N VAL A 278 14.04 -6.60 -10.17
CA VAL A 278 14.67 -6.40 -8.87
C VAL A 278 15.34 -5.05 -8.79
N TYR A 279 15.39 -4.49 -7.60
CA TYR A 279 16.22 -3.33 -7.28
C TYR A 279 16.84 -3.54 -5.89
N GLY A 280 18.11 -3.17 -5.81
CA GLY A 280 18.92 -3.43 -4.62
C GLY A 280 20.37 -3.69 -5.09
N GLY A 281 21.22 -2.65 -5.09
CA GLY A 281 22.55 -2.73 -5.70
C GLY A 281 22.55 -2.66 -7.22
N THR A 282 21.67 -3.40 -7.89
CA THR A 282 21.38 -3.30 -9.32
C THR A 282 19.88 -3.19 -9.56
N VAL A 283 19.51 -2.58 -10.69
CA VAL A 283 18.17 -2.71 -11.25
C VAL A 283 18.25 -3.64 -12.44
N GLY A 284 17.47 -4.71 -12.44
CA GLY A 284 17.52 -5.70 -13.51
C GLY A 284 16.24 -6.52 -13.64
N VAL A 285 16.06 -7.12 -14.80
CA VAL A 285 14.99 -8.09 -15.06
C VAL A 285 15.53 -9.48 -14.76
N MET A 286 15.13 -10.04 -13.62
CA MET A 286 15.51 -11.41 -13.19
C MET A 286 14.75 -12.48 -13.96
N LEU A 287 13.48 -12.20 -14.27
CA LEU A 287 12.63 -13.09 -15.06
C LEU A 287 11.97 -12.28 -16.17
N GLN A 288 12.24 -12.64 -17.40
CA GLN A 288 11.52 -12.12 -18.57
C GLN A 288 10.06 -12.60 -18.55
N PRO A 289 9.14 -11.97 -19.32
CA PRO A 289 7.75 -12.38 -19.37
C PRO A 289 7.60 -13.89 -19.57
N THR A 290 7.05 -14.55 -18.59
CA THR A 290 6.95 -16.02 -18.50
C THR A 290 5.50 -16.39 -18.21
N SER A 291 4.96 -17.37 -18.90
CA SER A 291 3.60 -17.86 -18.71
C SER A 291 3.39 -18.41 -17.29
N GLY A 292 2.20 -18.19 -16.71
CA GLY A 292 1.88 -18.61 -15.35
C GLY A 292 1.83 -20.12 -15.15
N ASP A 293 1.86 -20.94 -16.19
CA ASP A 293 1.99 -22.40 -16.11
C ASP A 293 3.45 -22.87 -16.01
N GLU A 294 4.43 -22.04 -16.40
CA GLU A 294 5.86 -22.31 -16.20
C GLU A 294 6.28 -22.07 -14.73
N LYS A 295 5.52 -22.66 -13.79
CA LYS A 295 5.65 -22.37 -12.35
C LYS A 295 7.05 -22.65 -11.82
N GLU A 296 7.66 -23.75 -12.20
CA GLU A 296 9.01 -24.14 -11.76
C GLU A 296 10.05 -23.06 -12.14
N LYS A 297 9.94 -22.51 -13.34
CA LYS A 297 10.84 -21.44 -13.81
C LYS A 297 10.64 -20.15 -13.03
N ILE A 298 9.38 -19.79 -12.76
CA ILE A 298 9.05 -18.59 -11.96
C ILE A 298 9.53 -18.77 -10.52
N LEU A 299 9.24 -19.92 -9.89
CA LEU A 299 9.64 -20.21 -8.50
C LEU A 299 11.15 -20.24 -8.36
N LYS A 300 11.87 -20.86 -9.33
CA LYS A 300 13.33 -20.86 -9.33
C LYS A 300 13.90 -19.43 -9.35
N ALA A 301 13.35 -18.55 -10.19
CA ALA A 301 13.80 -17.15 -10.23
C ALA A 301 13.55 -16.41 -8.91
N ILE A 302 12.44 -16.72 -8.19
CA ILE A 302 12.16 -16.19 -6.86
C ILE A 302 13.17 -16.73 -5.84
N ASP A 303 13.48 -18.03 -5.88
CA ASP A 303 14.41 -18.67 -4.95
C ASP A 303 15.86 -18.20 -5.11
N GLU A 304 16.24 -17.81 -6.31
CA GLU A 304 17.55 -17.27 -6.63
C GLU A 304 17.75 -15.81 -6.18
N LEU A 305 16.70 -15.10 -5.74
CA LEU A 305 16.82 -13.75 -5.21
C LEU A 305 17.72 -13.76 -3.96
N THR A 306 18.72 -12.90 -3.94
CA THR A 306 19.63 -12.74 -2.82
C THR A 306 19.71 -11.28 -2.41
N PRO A 307 19.65 -10.97 -1.09
CA PRO A 307 19.72 -9.59 -0.64
C PRO A 307 21.13 -9.04 -0.83
N GLY A 308 21.24 -7.75 -1.18
CA GLY A 308 22.51 -7.05 -1.31
C GLY A 308 22.41 -5.71 -2.03
N GLY A 309 23.32 -4.80 -1.72
CA GLY A 309 23.43 -3.49 -2.35
C GLY A 309 22.49 -2.42 -1.81
N SER A 310 22.35 -1.34 -2.55
CA SER A 310 21.56 -0.16 -2.18
C SER A 310 20.23 -0.06 -2.92
N THR A 311 19.38 0.87 -2.51
CA THR A 311 17.96 0.95 -2.91
C THR A 311 17.68 2.03 -3.97
N PRO A 312 17.98 1.84 -5.28
CA PRO A 312 17.59 2.78 -6.34
C PRO A 312 16.11 2.57 -6.74
N GLY A 313 15.19 2.90 -5.85
CA GLY A 313 13.76 2.60 -6.01
C GLY A 313 13.12 3.22 -7.25
N GLU A 314 13.44 4.48 -7.59
CA GLU A 314 12.91 5.14 -8.79
C GLU A 314 13.27 4.38 -10.07
N SER A 315 14.53 3.97 -10.21
CA SER A 315 14.97 3.21 -11.39
C SER A 315 14.29 1.85 -11.47
N GLY A 316 14.02 1.22 -10.32
CA GLY A 316 13.23 -0.02 -10.22
C GLY A 316 11.81 0.17 -10.74
N ILE A 317 11.09 1.18 -10.25
CA ILE A 317 9.72 1.50 -10.71
C ILE A 317 9.70 1.77 -12.21
N ARG A 318 10.60 2.61 -12.73
CA ARG A 318 10.68 2.90 -14.16
C ARG A 318 10.91 1.66 -14.99
N MET A 319 11.77 0.75 -14.53
CA MET A 319 12.03 -0.52 -15.21
C MET A 319 10.79 -1.42 -15.18
N ALA A 320 10.14 -1.55 -14.03
CA ALA A 320 8.94 -2.37 -13.89
C ALA A 320 7.80 -1.89 -14.79
N TYR A 321 7.54 -0.58 -14.81
CA TYR A 321 6.54 -0.03 -15.73
C TYR A 321 6.91 -0.20 -17.21
N ARG A 322 8.18 -0.08 -17.56
CA ARG A 322 8.63 -0.37 -18.94
C ARG A 322 8.38 -1.83 -19.32
N VAL A 323 8.68 -2.77 -18.42
CA VAL A 323 8.38 -4.20 -18.64
C VAL A 323 6.88 -4.43 -18.77
N ALA A 324 6.08 -3.80 -17.88
CA ALA A 324 4.62 -3.89 -17.95
C ALA A 324 4.06 -3.32 -19.25
N GLN A 325 4.58 -2.18 -19.70
CA GLN A 325 4.15 -1.52 -20.96
C GLN A 325 4.50 -2.35 -22.20
N ASN A 326 5.71 -2.94 -22.24
CA ASN A 326 6.15 -3.77 -23.38
C ASN A 326 5.32 -5.04 -23.54
N ASN A 327 4.69 -5.50 -22.45
CA ASN A 327 3.86 -6.71 -22.42
C ASN A 327 2.39 -6.39 -22.12
N PHE A 328 1.97 -5.16 -22.41
CA PHE A 328 0.63 -4.69 -22.12
C PHE A 328 -0.44 -5.54 -22.81
N ILE A 329 -1.39 -6.02 -22.04
CA ILE A 329 -2.53 -6.81 -22.52
C ILE A 329 -3.74 -5.89 -22.59
N LYS A 330 -4.20 -5.57 -23.79
CA LYS A 330 -5.41 -4.75 -23.98
C LYS A 330 -6.64 -5.49 -23.41
N GLY A 331 -7.36 -4.84 -22.51
CA GLY A 331 -8.50 -5.46 -21.80
C GLY A 331 -8.08 -6.52 -20.78
N GLY A 332 -6.78 -6.63 -20.47
CA GLY A 332 -6.22 -7.48 -19.42
C GLY A 332 -5.96 -6.71 -18.12
N ASN A 333 -5.57 -7.44 -17.09
CA ASN A 333 -5.11 -6.87 -15.82
C ASN A 333 -3.60 -6.61 -15.90
N ASN A 334 -3.18 -5.37 -16.13
CA ASN A 334 -1.77 -4.98 -16.17
C ASN A 334 -1.38 -4.35 -14.83
N ARG A 335 -0.45 -4.98 -14.11
CA ARG A 335 -0.15 -4.58 -12.73
C ARG A 335 1.31 -4.75 -12.36
N VAL A 336 1.88 -3.73 -11.74
CA VAL A 336 3.14 -3.81 -11.00
C VAL A 336 2.82 -4.14 -9.54
N ILE A 337 3.51 -5.11 -8.96
CA ILE A 337 3.41 -5.49 -7.54
C ILE A 337 4.75 -5.16 -6.90
N LEU A 338 4.80 -4.04 -6.20
CA LEU A 338 5.98 -3.58 -5.47
C LEU A 338 6.03 -4.26 -4.10
N ALA A 339 7.15 -4.92 -3.79
CA ALA A 339 7.42 -5.50 -2.48
C ALA A 339 8.69 -4.88 -1.89
N THR A 340 8.56 -4.20 -0.74
CA THR A 340 9.63 -3.39 -0.13
C THR A 340 9.50 -3.30 1.39
N ASP A 341 10.61 -3.03 2.09
CA ASP A 341 10.61 -2.69 3.51
C ASP A 341 10.39 -1.18 3.76
N GLY A 342 10.11 -0.42 2.73
CA GLY A 342 9.80 1.00 2.80
C GLY A 342 11.00 1.94 2.72
N ASP A 343 12.23 1.44 2.79
CA ASP A 343 13.41 2.26 2.53
C ASP A 343 13.58 2.51 1.03
N PHE A 344 12.56 3.15 0.48
CA PHE A 344 12.45 3.46 -0.93
C PHE A 344 13.09 4.81 -1.19
N ASN A 345 14.40 4.83 -1.45
CA ASN A 345 15.09 6.04 -1.87
C ASN A 345 14.70 6.38 -3.30
N VAL A 346 13.72 7.25 -3.41
CA VAL A 346 13.45 8.00 -4.65
C VAL A 346 14.58 8.99 -4.78
N GLY A 347 15.35 8.93 -5.86
CA GLY A 347 16.47 9.84 -6.10
C GLY A 347 16.05 11.31 -5.93
N LEU A 348 16.99 12.23 -5.93
CA LEU A 348 16.85 13.66 -5.62
C LEU A 348 15.85 14.46 -6.49
N LYS A 349 15.14 13.83 -7.40
CA LYS A 349 14.04 14.43 -8.12
C LYS A 349 12.76 14.19 -7.32
N THR A 350 12.09 15.24 -7.02
CA THR A 350 10.96 15.45 -6.14
C THR A 350 9.94 14.29 -6.11
N GLU A 351 9.27 14.10 -4.99
CA GLU A 351 8.08 13.23 -4.86
C GLU A 351 7.08 13.47 -6.00
N ASP A 352 6.98 14.70 -6.50
CA ASP A 352 6.17 15.13 -7.65
C ASP A 352 6.51 14.41 -8.97
N ASP A 353 7.80 14.11 -9.24
CA ASP A 353 8.19 13.43 -10.48
C ASP A 353 7.81 11.94 -10.44
N LEU A 354 7.85 11.33 -9.26
CA LEU A 354 7.39 9.96 -9.06
C LEU A 354 5.86 9.88 -9.15
N ASP A 355 5.18 10.82 -8.52
CA ASP A 355 3.72 10.95 -8.58
C ASP A 355 3.23 11.09 -10.02
N LYS A 356 3.85 11.98 -10.81
CA LYS A 356 3.54 12.14 -12.24
C LYS A 356 3.77 10.87 -13.04
N LEU A 357 4.89 10.16 -12.77
CA LEU A 357 5.21 8.91 -13.46
C LEU A 357 4.12 7.85 -13.19
N ILE A 358 3.76 7.66 -11.92
CA ILE A 358 2.79 6.65 -11.51
C ILE A 358 1.39 7.00 -12.04
N SER A 359 0.98 8.27 -11.94
CA SER A 359 -0.31 8.75 -12.46
C SER A 359 -0.41 8.55 -13.98
N MET A 360 0.65 8.85 -14.73
CA MET A 360 0.69 8.62 -16.18
C MET A 360 0.50 7.14 -16.53
N HIS A 361 1.12 6.22 -15.79
CA HIS A 361 0.97 4.79 -16.03
C HIS A 361 -0.40 4.27 -15.60
N ARG A 362 -0.96 4.79 -14.51
CA ARG A 362 -2.34 4.51 -14.10
C ARG A 362 -3.33 4.86 -15.22
N GLU A 363 -3.20 6.05 -15.82
CA GLU A 363 -4.04 6.48 -16.95
C GLU A 363 -3.89 5.58 -18.17
N SER A 364 -2.70 4.99 -18.37
CA SER A 364 -2.47 3.99 -19.41
C SER A 364 -3.00 2.59 -19.09
N GLY A 365 -3.60 2.38 -17.90
CA GLY A 365 -4.18 1.10 -17.46
C GLY A 365 -3.16 0.13 -16.84
N ILE A 366 -2.03 0.63 -16.32
CA ILE A 366 -1.05 -0.16 -15.55
C ILE A 366 -1.10 0.29 -14.09
N TYR A 367 -1.57 -0.58 -13.21
CA TYR A 367 -1.79 -0.29 -11.78
C TYR A 367 -0.61 -0.71 -10.91
N LEU A 368 -0.54 -0.15 -9.68
CA LEU A 368 0.55 -0.42 -8.74
C LEU A 368 -0.01 -0.89 -7.39
N THR A 369 0.14 -2.17 -7.09
CA THR A 369 -0.13 -2.74 -5.75
C THR A 369 1.15 -2.75 -4.94
N CYS A 370 1.08 -2.40 -3.66
CA CYS A 370 2.24 -2.35 -2.77
C CYS A 370 2.10 -3.35 -1.62
N LEU A 371 3.17 -4.11 -1.39
CA LEU A 371 3.33 -5.05 -0.28
C LEU A 371 4.46 -4.57 0.61
N GLY A 372 4.13 -4.08 1.80
CA GLY A 372 5.11 -3.65 2.79
C GLY A 372 5.55 -4.81 3.68
N VAL A 373 6.84 -4.87 4.03
CA VAL A 373 7.40 -5.87 4.96
C VAL A 373 8.41 -5.23 5.91
N GLY A 374 8.80 -5.96 6.95
CA GLY A 374 9.87 -5.53 7.83
C GLY A 374 9.44 -4.54 8.92
N MET A 375 10.43 -4.01 9.65
CA MET A 375 10.23 -3.07 10.76
C MET A 375 11.48 -2.24 11.02
N GLY A 376 11.35 -1.16 11.81
CA GLY A 376 12.45 -0.31 12.30
C GLY A 376 12.79 0.87 11.39
N ASN A 377 12.68 0.72 10.08
CA ASN A 377 12.83 1.80 9.08
C ASN A 377 11.69 1.81 8.06
N TYR A 378 10.54 1.31 8.47
CA TYR A 378 9.39 1.16 7.60
C TYR A 378 8.73 2.51 7.28
N LYS A 379 8.57 2.83 5.99
CA LYS A 379 8.00 4.10 5.51
C LYS A 379 6.57 3.91 4.99
N ASP A 380 5.65 3.60 5.90
CA ASP A 380 4.23 3.34 5.62
C ASP A 380 3.60 4.42 4.75
N SER A 381 3.76 5.70 5.12
CA SER A 381 3.18 6.84 4.40
C SER A 381 3.60 6.90 2.93
N LYS A 382 4.86 6.57 2.61
CA LYS A 382 5.35 6.56 1.23
C LYS A 382 4.72 5.42 0.43
N ILE A 383 4.71 4.21 0.99
CA ILE A 383 4.17 3.03 0.30
C ILE A 383 2.67 3.19 0.06
N GLN A 384 1.93 3.70 1.06
CA GLN A 384 0.52 3.99 0.93
C GLN A 384 0.24 5.02 -0.17
N THR A 385 1.03 6.11 -0.21
CA THR A 385 0.91 7.12 -1.27
C THR A 385 1.15 6.52 -2.66
N LEU A 386 2.20 5.68 -2.82
CA LEU A 386 2.48 5.01 -4.08
C LEU A 386 1.32 4.11 -4.54
N ALA A 387 0.74 3.32 -3.65
CA ALA A 387 -0.40 2.46 -3.96
C ALA A 387 -1.62 3.28 -4.40
N ARG A 388 -1.95 4.34 -3.65
CA ARG A 388 -3.07 5.25 -3.97
C ARG A 388 -2.88 5.90 -5.34
N ARG A 389 -1.71 6.49 -5.61
CA ARG A 389 -1.37 7.11 -6.91
C ARG A 389 -1.42 6.12 -8.06
N GLY A 390 -1.03 4.89 -7.80
CA GLY A 390 -1.04 3.80 -8.77
C GLY A 390 -2.38 3.09 -8.94
N ASN A 391 -3.45 3.59 -8.30
CA ASN A 391 -4.78 2.95 -8.27
C ASN A 391 -4.71 1.45 -7.95
N GLY A 392 -3.99 1.11 -6.89
CA GLY A 392 -3.87 -0.26 -6.39
C GLY A 392 -4.02 -0.32 -4.88
N ASN A 393 -3.87 -1.50 -4.33
CA ASN A 393 -4.06 -1.77 -2.92
C ASN A 393 -2.73 -1.77 -2.15
N PHE A 394 -2.80 -1.45 -0.87
CA PHE A 394 -1.68 -1.52 0.04
C PHE A 394 -1.95 -2.54 1.15
N ALA A 395 -1.03 -3.49 1.32
CA ALA A 395 -1.04 -4.46 2.41
C ALA A 395 0.32 -4.51 3.11
N TYR A 396 0.31 -4.74 4.42
CA TYR A 396 1.51 -4.95 5.22
C TYR A 396 1.58 -6.40 5.69
N LEU A 397 2.65 -7.10 5.29
CA LEU A 397 2.86 -8.51 5.59
C LEU A 397 3.77 -8.63 6.83
N ASP A 398 3.18 -8.79 8.01
CA ASP A 398 3.93 -8.97 9.26
C ASP A 398 4.35 -10.42 9.50
N ASN A 399 3.64 -11.38 8.89
CA ASN A 399 3.90 -12.81 9.03
C ASN A 399 3.39 -13.62 7.82
N PHE A 400 3.67 -14.92 7.83
CA PHE A 400 3.28 -15.84 6.74
C PHE A 400 1.75 -15.98 6.60
N GLN A 401 1.01 -16.00 7.71
CA GLN A 401 -0.45 -16.10 7.69
C GLN A 401 -1.09 -14.87 7.02
N GLU A 402 -0.51 -13.69 7.22
CA GLU A 402 -0.95 -12.49 6.51
C GLU A 402 -0.64 -12.58 5.01
N ALA A 403 0.54 -13.06 4.65
CA ALA A 403 0.90 -13.30 3.25
C ALA A 403 -0.06 -14.30 2.57
N GLU A 404 -0.40 -15.39 3.26
CA GLU A 404 -1.40 -16.37 2.80
C GLU A 404 -2.78 -15.72 2.63
N LYS A 405 -3.20 -14.89 3.58
CA LYS A 405 -4.47 -14.17 3.49
C LYS A 405 -4.52 -13.27 2.25
N VAL A 406 -3.52 -12.40 2.09
CA VAL A 406 -3.50 -11.36 1.04
C VAL A 406 -3.31 -11.97 -0.36
N LEU A 407 -2.37 -12.92 -0.52
CA LEU A 407 -1.91 -13.40 -1.83
C LEU A 407 -2.52 -14.74 -2.26
N LEU A 408 -3.19 -15.45 -1.36
CA LEU A 408 -3.86 -16.70 -1.68
C LEU A 408 -5.38 -16.59 -1.49
N LYS A 409 -5.84 -16.32 -0.26
CA LYS A 409 -7.28 -16.33 0.07
C LYS A 409 -8.04 -15.14 -0.52
N GLU A 410 -7.40 -13.97 -0.52
CA GLU A 410 -7.95 -12.71 -1.02
C GLU A 410 -7.34 -12.29 -2.38
N PHE A 411 -6.75 -13.24 -3.10
CA PHE A 411 -6.06 -13.01 -4.37
C PHE A 411 -6.91 -12.21 -5.38
N SER A 412 -8.16 -12.62 -5.58
CA SER A 412 -9.07 -11.94 -6.49
C SER A 412 -9.48 -10.55 -5.99
N GLN A 413 -9.55 -10.35 -4.68
CA GLN A 413 -9.85 -9.07 -4.06
C GLN A 413 -8.69 -8.08 -4.17
N THR A 414 -7.47 -8.59 -4.15
CA THR A 414 -6.24 -7.78 -4.16
C THR A 414 -5.82 -7.40 -5.57
N LEU A 415 -6.01 -8.27 -6.56
CA LEU A 415 -5.45 -8.09 -7.91
C LEU A 415 -6.48 -7.78 -8.99
N TYR A 416 -7.78 -8.00 -8.75
CA TYR A 416 -8.79 -7.79 -9.78
C TYR A 416 -9.83 -6.78 -9.35
N GLY A 417 -9.66 -5.53 -9.80
CA GLY A 417 -10.62 -4.45 -9.59
C GLY A 417 -11.94 -4.69 -10.32
N VAL A 418 -13.05 -4.37 -9.67
CA VAL A 418 -14.39 -4.32 -10.26
C VAL A 418 -14.84 -2.89 -10.51
N ALA A 419 -14.21 -1.95 -9.86
CA ALA A 419 -14.44 -0.52 -10.03
C ALA A 419 -13.17 0.28 -9.66
N ASP A 420 -12.93 1.31 -10.46
CA ASP A 420 -11.85 2.29 -10.28
C ASP A 420 -12.44 3.65 -9.90
N ASP A 421 -11.61 4.52 -9.32
CA ASP A 421 -11.95 5.91 -9.00
C ASP A 421 -13.29 6.00 -8.25
N VAL A 422 -13.44 5.19 -7.19
CA VAL A 422 -14.71 5.06 -6.47
C VAL A 422 -14.89 6.15 -5.43
N TYR A 423 -15.97 6.92 -5.59
CA TYR A 423 -16.39 7.96 -4.67
C TYR A 423 -17.75 7.65 -4.11
N MET A 424 -17.94 7.85 -2.81
CA MET A 424 -19.22 7.77 -2.15
C MET A 424 -19.60 9.13 -1.57
N ASN A 425 -20.74 9.65 -1.98
CA ASN A 425 -21.37 10.82 -1.37
C ASN A 425 -22.52 10.36 -0.49
N VAL A 426 -22.56 10.89 0.73
CA VAL A 426 -23.63 10.64 1.71
C VAL A 426 -24.32 11.97 1.99
N GLU A 427 -25.61 12.05 1.70
CA GLU A 427 -26.45 13.22 1.95
C GLU A 427 -27.42 12.88 3.10
N PHE A 428 -27.17 13.44 4.28
CA PHE A 428 -28.02 13.25 5.46
C PHE A 428 -29.26 14.13 5.42
N ASN A 429 -30.36 13.61 5.98
CA ASN A 429 -31.56 14.39 6.19
C ASN A 429 -31.39 15.29 7.44
N PRO A 430 -31.32 16.64 7.30
CA PRO A 430 -31.09 17.54 8.43
C PRO A 430 -32.27 17.66 9.38
N ASP A 431 -33.46 17.17 9.01
CA ASP A 431 -34.62 17.11 9.90
C ASP A 431 -34.51 15.94 10.90
N LEU A 432 -33.74 14.92 10.56
CA LEU A 432 -33.50 13.74 11.41
C LEU A 432 -32.12 13.77 12.08
N ILE A 433 -31.10 14.26 11.39
CA ILE A 433 -29.71 14.29 11.85
C ILE A 433 -29.28 15.74 12.07
N LYS A 434 -28.91 16.08 13.30
CA LYS A 434 -28.39 17.39 13.70
C LYS A 434 -26.93 17.58 13.30
N GLU A 435 -26.10 16.59 13.62
CA GLU A 435 -24.68 16.58 13.36
C GLU A 435 -24.20 15.17 13.04
N TYR A 436 -23.14 15.07 12.27
CA TYR A 436 -22.49 13.80 11.96
C TYR A 436 -20.97 13.93 11.95
N ARG A 437 -20.27 12.83 12.24
CA ARG A 437 -18.82 12.69 12.19
C ARG A 437 -18.48 11.36 11.50
N LEU A 438 -17.62 11.38 10.48
CA LEU A 438 -17.09 10.18 9.87
C LEU A 438 -15.99 9.60 10.77
N ILE A 439 -16.04 8.31 11.06
CA ILE A 439 -15.03 7.59 11.85
C ILE A 439 -14.01 6.98 10.91
N GLY A 440 -12.72 7.30 11.12
CA GLY A 440 -11.67 6.98 10.15
C GLY A 440 -11.81 7.83 8.88
N PHE A 441 -11.09 7.47 7.85
CA PHE A 441 -10.99 8.17 6.57
C PHE A 441 -10.51 9.63 6.71
N ASP A 442 -9.52 10.03 5.93
CA ASP A 442 -9.06 11.42 5.91
C ASP A 442 -10.20 12.36 5.52
N ASN A 443 -10.42 13.38 6.33
CA ASN A 443 -11.52 14.32 6.10
C ASN A 443 -11.32 15.10 4.80
N LYS A 444 -12.19 14.87 3.83
CA LYS A 444 -12.25 15.58 2.55
C LYS A 444 -13.50 16.45 2.40
N VAL A 445 -14.18 16.78 3.50
CA VAL A 445 -15.36 17.69 3.47
C VAL A 445 -15.00 19.03 2.82
N GLY A 446 -13.77 19.53 3.02
CA GLY A 446 -13.26 20.71 2.34
C GLY A 446 -12.87 20.48 0.87
N ALA A 447 -12.43 19.27 0.52
CA ALA A 447 -11.94 18.95 -0.83
C ALA A 447 -13.06 18.79 -1.86
N LEU A 448 -14.29 18.47 -1.43
CA LEU A 448 -15.45 18.37 -2.32
C LEU A 448 -16.04 19.74 -2.70
N SER A 449 -15.77 20.78 -1.89
CA SER A 449 -16.09 22.16 -2.26
C SER A 449 -15.00 22.81 -3.14
N ASP A 450 -13.81 22.22 -3.18
CA ASP A 450 -12.71 22.62 -4.05
C ASP A 450 -12.71 21.76 -5.32
N THR A 451 -13.40 22.24 -6.35
CA THR A 451 -13.48 21.59 -7.68
C THR A 451 -12.13 21.52 -8.41
N LEU A 452 -11.07 22.09 -7.85
CA LEU A 452 -9.71 22.09 -8.40
C LEU A 452 -8.81 21.02 -7.75
N SER A 453 -9.20 20.43 -6.62
CA SER A 453 -8.47 19.29 -6.06
C SER A 453 -8.84 18.03 -6.84
N GLU A 454 -7.87 17.42 -7.52
CA GLU A 454 -7.97 16.07 -8.06
C GLU A 454 -8.11 15.08 -6.89
N VAL A 455 -9.34 14.86 -6.48
CA VAL A 455 -9.65 13.84 -5.47
C VAL A 455 -9.52 12.49 -6.17
N GLU A 456 -8.50 11.73 -5.84
CA GLU A 456 -8.30 10.39 -6.41
C GLU A 456 -9.20 9.38 -5.70
N GLY A 457 -10.03 8.68 -6.48
CA GLY A 457 -10.81 7.55 -6.03
C GLY A 457 -9.94 6.31 -5.82
N GLY A 458 -10.40 5.35 -5.05
CA GLY A 458 -9.73 4.07 -4.84
C GLY A 458 -10.19 2.98 -5.78
N GLU A 459 -9.39 1.91 -5.91
CA GLU A 459 -9.77 0.66 -6.57
C GLU A 459 -10.55 -0.23 -5.58
N ILE A 460 -11.68 -0.78 -6.01
CA ILE A 460 -12.39 -1.82 -5.26
C ILE A 460 -12.26 -3.14 -6.00
N GLY A 461 -11.67 -4.13 -5.33
CA GLY A 461 -11.47 -5.47 -5.85
C GLY A 461 -12.74 -6.35 -5.79
N SER A 462 -12.66 -7.49 -6.46
CA SER A 462 -13.71 -8.48 -6.56
C SER A 462 -14.08 -9.11 -5.22
N GLY A 463 -15.35 -9.06 -4.80
CA GLY A 463 -15.82 -9.70 -3.57
C GLY A 463 -15.39 -9.01 -2.28
N ASN A 464 -15.01 -7.74 -2.36
CA ASN A 464 -14.73 -6.92 -1.18
C ASN A 464 -16.00 -6.50 -0.46
N SER A 465 -15.93 -6.42 0.85
CA SER A 465 -16.90 -5.74 1.69
C SER A 465 -16.19 -4.62 2.47
N MET A 466 -16.68 -3.41 2.33
CA MET A 466 -16.16 -2.21 2.97
C MET A 466 -17.20 -1.63 3.91
N MET A 467 -16.74 -1.01 4.99
CA MET A 467 -17.61 -0.39 5.97
C MET A 467 -17.17 1.05 6.25
N ALA A 468 -18.06 2.00 5.96
CA ALA A 468 -17.95 3.38 6.45
C ALA A 468 -18.90 3.56 7.62
N VAL A 469 -18.44 4.25 8.67
CA VAL A 469 -19.22 4.43 9.90
C VAL A 469 -19.27 5.90 10.28
N PHE A 470 -20.47 6.40 10.46
CA PHE A 470 -20.70 7.74 10.99
C PHE A 470 -21.22 7.68 12.41
N GLU A 471 -20.68 8.51 13.28
CA GLU A 471 -21.29 8.87 14.54
C GLU A 471 -22.22 10.04 14.28
N VAL A 472 -23.50 9.88 14.58
CA VAL A 472 -24.55 10.86 14.26
C VAL A 472 -25.26 11.30 15.53
N THR A 473 -25.61 12.58 15.60
CA THR A 473 -26.46 13.14 16.66
C THR A 473 -27.88 13.29 16.11
N PRO A 474 -28.88 12.59 16.64
CA PRO A 474 -30.27 12.78 16.25
C PRO A 474 -30.75 14.19 16.59
N THR A 475 -31.76 14.69 15.84
CA THR A 475 -32.46 15.93 16.21
C THR A 475 -33.38 15.70 17.42
N ASP A 476 -33.80 16.79 18.08
CA ASP A 476 -34.73 16.73 19.22
C ASP A 476 -36.09 16.11 18.81
N ILE A 477 -36.47 16.20 17.55
CA ILE A 477 -37.68 15.56 17.01
C ILE A 477 -37.64 14.05 17.23
N ILE A 478 -36.51 13.40 16.98
CA ILE A 478 -36.32 11.97 17.23
C ILE A 478 -36.17 11.67 18.71
N GLY A 479 -35.51 12.55 19.48
CA GLY A 479 -35.27 12.39 20.92
C GLY A 479 -36.54 12.35 21.75
N HIS A 480 -37.62 12.99 21.29
CA HIS A 480 -38.92 13.09 22.02
C HIS A 480 -40.00 12.15 21.46
N ALA A 481 -39.81 11.55 20.28
CA ALA A 481 -40.72 10.60 19.68
C ALA A 481 -40.20 9.16 19.83
N THR A 482 -41.12 8.19 19.78
CA THR A 482 -40.68 6.80 19.64
C THR A 482 -39.96 6.65 18.28
N LYS A 483 -38.73 6.12 18.28
CA LYS A 483 -37.92 5.94 17.05
C LYS A 483 -38.66 5.16 15.95
N ASP A 484 -39.66 4.40 16.30
CA ASP A 484 -40.53 3.65 15.37
C ASP A 484 -41.44 4.55 14.49
N SER A 485 -41.69 5.79 14.88
CA SER A 485 -42.52 6.74 14.14
C SER A 485 -41.93 7.21 12.81
N PHE A 486 -40.61 7.01 12.60
CA PHE A 486 -39.86 7.50 11.42
C PHE A 486 -39.46 6.41 10.43
N VAL A 487 -39.95 5.19 10.58
CA VAL A 487 -39.50 3.99 9.79
C VAL A 487 -39.61 4.18 8.27
N SER A 488 -40.42 5.09 7.79
CA SER A 488 -40.59 5.38 6.35
C SER A 488 -39.82 6.59 5.87
N GLU A 489 -39.17 7.32 6.76
CA GLU A 489 -38.43 8.53 6.41
C GLU A 489 -37.00 8.20 5.90
N LYS A 490 -36.54 8.94 4.90
CA LYS A 490 -35.19 8.80 4.41
C LYS A 490 -34.22 9.49 5.38
N ILE A 491 -33.33 8.71 6.01
CA ILE A 491 -32.27 9.24 6.88
C ILE A 491 -31.08 9.76 6.07
N ALA A 492 -30.71 9.07 4.99
CA ALA A 492 -29.63 9.46 4.11
C ALA A 492 -29.83 8.98 2.67
N ALA A 493 -29.30 9.73 1.71
CA ALA A 493 -29.10 9.28 0.34
C ALA A 493 -27.62 9.01 0.10
N ILE A 494 -27.29 7.86 -0.44
CA ILE A 494 -25.93 7.42 -0.73
C ILE A 494 -25.77 7.31 -2.24
N LYS A 495 -24.79 8.00 -2.80
CA LYS A 495 -24.49 7.98 -4.23
C LYS A 495 -23.05 7.53 -4.43
N LEU A 496 -22.85 6.49 -5.23
CA LEU A 496 -21.54 6.06 -5.70
C LEU A 496 -21.31 6.57 -7.12
N GLN A 497 -20.10 7.04 -7.36
CA GLN A 497 -19.56 7.32 -8.68
C GLN A 497 -18.31 6.49 -8.84
N TYR A 498 -18.14 5.81 -9.95
CA TYR A 498 -17.00 4.96 -10.21
C TYR A 498 -16.76 4.77 -11.70
N ARG A 499 -15.58 4.32 -12.06
CA ARG A 499 -15.17 3.99 -13.42
C ARG A 499 -15.09 2.47 -13.57
N ASN A 500 -15.60 1.96 -14.70
CA ASN A 500 -15.42 0.55 -15.05
C ASN A 500 -13.95 0.32 -15.47
N PRO A 501 -13.22 -0.59 -14.83
CA PRO A 501 -11.81 -0.82 -15.16
C PRO A 501 -11.56 -1.40 -16.56
N TRP A 502 -12.60 -1.98 -17.19
CA TRP A 502 -12.45 -2.67 -18.48
C TRP A 502 -12.70 -1.77 -19.70
N ASP A 503 -13.59 -0.81 -19.60
CA ASP A 503 -13.99 0.08 -20.71
C ASP A 503 -13.90 1.58 -20.35
N SER A 504 -13.46 1.90 -19.14
CA SER A 504 -13.30 3.26 -18.60
C SER A 504 -14.61 4.07 -18.57
N SER A 505 -15.78 3.44 -18.70
CA SER A 505 -17.06 4.12 -18.60
C SER A 505 -17.33 4.60 -17.17
N HIS A 506 -17.89 5.81 -17.04
CA HIS A 506 -18.32 6.36 -15.75
C HIS A 506 -19.71 5.85 -15.41
N LEU A 507 -19.86 5.28 -14.23
CA LEU A 507 -21.08 4.66 -13.73
C LEU A 507 -21.49 5.28 -12.40
N PHE A 508 -22.81 5.25 -12.16
CA PHE A 508 -23.40 5.78 -10.94
C PHE A 508 -24.32 4.73 -10.32
N TYR A 509 -24.30 4.67 -8.99
CA TYR A 509 -25.22 3.83 -8.22
C TYR A 509 -25.80 4.66 -7.07
N SER A 510 -27.11 4.58 -6.83
CA SER A 510 -27.80 5.35 -5.80
C SER A 510 -28.58 4.45 -4.88
N TYR A 511 -28.54 4.74 -3.58
CA TYR A 511 -29.26 4.02 -2.55
C TYR A 511 -29.87 5.00 -1.55
N ASN A 512 -31.16 4.85 -1.25
CA ASN A 512 -31.85 5.62 -0.21
C ASN A 512 -31.94 4.77 1.06
N SER A 513 -31.34 5.23 2.12
CA SER A 513 -31.44 4.61 3.44
C SER A 513 -32.67 5.14 4.16
N LEU A 514 -33.60 4.24 4.49
CA LEU A 514 -34.73 4.58 5.35
C LEU A 514 -34.31 4.53 6.81
N PHE A 515 -34.95 5.35 7.65
CA PHE A 515 -34.73 5.37 9.07
C PHE A 515 -35.20 4.05 9.69
N LYS A 516 -34.28 3.28 10.23
CA LYS A 516 -34.55 2.05 10.97
C LYS A 516 -33.55 1.92 12.10
N PHE A 517 -33.97 2.30 13.30
CA PHE A 517 -33.16 2.19 14.49
C PHE A 517 -33.26 0.79 15.09
N ILE A 518 -32.11 0.22 15.48
CA ILE A 518 -32.00 -1.08 16.16
C ILE A 518 -31.15 -0.85 17.41
N PRO A 519 -31.65 -1.14 18.63
CA PRO A 519 -30.84 -1.06 19.86
C PRO A 519 -29.55 -1.85 19.76
N PHE A 520 -28.46 -1.38 20.40
CA PHE A 520 -27.14 -1.98 20.25
C PHE A 520 -27.07 -3.45 20.69
N ASP A 521 -27.82 -3.84 21.70
CA ASP A 521 -27.92 -5.22 22.16
C ASP A 521 -28.66 -6.16 21.19
N GLN A 522 -29.52 -5.60 20.34
CA GLN A 522 -30.34 -6.32 19.35
C GLN A 522 -29.73 -6.30 17.94
N VAL A 523 -28.78 -5.40 17.67
CA VAL A 523 -28.15 -5.34 16.34
C VAL A 523 -27.30 -6.60 16.09
N ASN A 524 -27.16 -6.97 14.82
CA ASN A 524 -26.39 -8.15 14.43
C ASN A 524 -24.98 -8.12 15.05
N LYS A 525 -24.49 -9.30 15.49
CA LYS A 525 -23.18 -9.48 16.12
C LYS A 525 -22.04 -8.82 15.35
N LEU A 526 -22.09 -8.85 14.01
CA LEU A 526 -21.04 -8.27 13.19
C LEU A 526 -20.91 -6.74 13.38
N TYR A 527 -22.02 -5.98 13.55
CA TYR A 527 -21.95 -4.54 13.81
C TYR A 527 -21.44 -4.25 15.23
N ARG A 528 -21.77 -5.13 16.19
CA ARG A 528 -21.18 -5.07 17.55
C ARG A 528 -19.68 -5.34 17.51
N PHE A 529 -19.25 -6.33 16.72
CA PHE A 529 -17.83 -6.61 16.51
C PHE A 529 -17.12 -5.41 15.84
N SER A 530 -17.70 -4.85 14.77
CA SER A 530 -17.19 -3.64 14.12
C SER A 530 -17.06 -2.47 15.11
N THR A 531 -18.04 -2.32 15.99
CA THR A 531 -17.99 -1.30 17.07
C THR A 531 -16.81 -1.55 18.02
N ALA A 532 -16.55 -2.79 18.40
CA ALA A 532 -15.36 -3.13 19.21
C ALA A 532 -14.04 -2.79 18.49
N VAL A 533 -13.97 -3.02 17.17
CA VAL A 533 -12.81 -2.63 16.34
C VAL A 533 -12.62 -1.11 16.34
N ILE A 534 -13.70 -0.33 16.18
CA ILE A 534 -13.67 1.14 16.25
C ILE A 534 -13.17 1.60 17.62
N MET A 535 -13.77 1.09 18.70
CA MET A 535 -13.38 1.46 20.08
C MET A 535 -11.91 1.10 20.35
N PHE A 536 -11.43 -0.04 19.88
CA PHE A 536 -10.03 -0.46 19.98
C PHE A 536 -9.09 0.53 19.30
N GLY A 537 -9.36 0.87 18.03
CA GLY A 537 -8.59 1.86 17.29
C GLY A 537 -8.60 3.23 17.95
N SER A 538 -9.77 3.70 18.39
CA SER A 538 -9.93 4.98 19.09
C SER A 538 -9.15 5.04 20.41
N LEU A 539 -9.10 3.95 21.18
CA LEU A 539 -8.28 3.86 22.39
C LEU A 539 -6.78 3.89 22.11
N LEU A 540 -6.34 3.29 21.00
CA LEU A 540 -4.93 3.35 20.55
C LEU A 540 -4.53 4.76 20.11
N GLN A 541 -5.45 5.49 19.45
CA GLN A 541 -5.26 6.88 19.02
C GLN A 541 -5.34 7.90 20.16
N ASP A 542 -5.83 7.51 21.35
CA ASP A 542 -6.20 8.43 22.45
C ASP A 542 -7.26 9.46 21.99
N SER A 543 -8.26 8.99 21.24
CA SER A 543 -9.30 9.80 20.60
C SER A 543 -10.09 10.64 21.62
N PRO A 544 -10.27 11.95 21.40
CA PRO A 544 -11.07 12.80 22.26
C PRO A 544 -12.57 12.50 22.20
N PHE A 545 -13.03 11.78 21.16
CA PHE A 545 -14.45 11.48 20.93
C PHE A 545 -14.93 10.21 21.66
N THR A 546 -14.00 9.35 22.09
CA THR A 546 -14.32 8.07 22.74
C THR A 546 -13.83 7.98 24.18
N LYS A 547 -13.80 9.11 24.91
CA LYS A 547 -13.27 9.19 26.29
C LYS A 547 -13.97 8.27 27.29
N ASN A 548 -15.25 7.94 27.05
CA ASN A 548 -16.02 7.05 27.89
C ASN A 548 -15.81 5.56 27.56
N ALA A 549 -15.12 5.24 26.46
CA ALA A 549 -14.75 3.87 26.13
C ALA A 549 -13.56 3.40 26.98
N ASN A 550 -13.53 2.13 27.30
CA ASN A 550 -12.40 1.51 28.00
C ASN A 550 -12.08 0.11 27.45
N TRP A 551 -10.90 -0.40 27.78
CA TRP A 551 -10.42 -1.70 27.30
C TRP A 551 -11.30 -2.89 27.71
N ASN A 552 -12.04 -2.81 28.84
CA ASN A 552 -12.95 -3.86 29.25
C ASN A 552 -14.17 -3.93 28.36
N ASP A 553 -14.75 -2.78 28.00
CA ASP A 553 -15.90 -2.72 27.11
C ASP A 553 -15.55 -3.28 25.74
N VAL A 554 -14.38 -2.91 25.19
CA VAL A 554 -13.88 -3.49 23.93
C VAL A 554 -13.77 -5.00 24.02
N PHE A 555 -13.16 -5.53 25.08
CA PHE A 555 -12.99 -6.97 25.28
C PHE A 555 -14.33 -7.70 25.41
N LEU A 556 -15.27 -7.17 26.18
CA LEU A 556 -16.59 -7.78 26.39
C LEU A 556 -17.43 -7.75 25.10
N ILE A 557 -17.45 -6.63 24.39
CA ILE A 557 -18.22 -6.50 23.13
C ILE A 557 -17.61 -7.41 22.06
N ALA A 558 -16.28 -7.41 21.89
CA ALA A 558 -15.60 -8.28 20.94
C ALA A 558 -15.86 -9.76 21.26
N GLY A 559 -15.69 -10.17 22.52
CA GLY A 559 -15.88 -11.56 22.93
C GLY A 559 -17.32 -12.06 22.75
N ALA A 560 -18.33 -11.19 23.00
CA ALA A 560 -19.74 -11.53 22.84
C ALA A 560 -20.22 -11.54 21.38
N SER A 561 -19.45 -10.94 20.44
CA SER A 561 -19.89 -10.71 19.07
C SER A 561 -19.01 -11.33 17.99
N ALA A 562 -17.79 -11.77 18.32
CA ALA A 562 -16.91 -12.44 17.37
C ALA A 562 -17.53 -13.73 16.81
N ASN A 563 -17.15 -14.06 15.59
CA ASN A 563 -17.48 -15.32 14.95
C ASN A 563 -16.45 -16.38 15.35
N ASP A 564 -16.90 -17.42 16.07
CA ASP A 564 -16.03 -18.52 16.53
C ASP A 564 -15.37 -19.32 15.40
N ASN A 565 -15.85 -19.22 14.18
CA ASN A 565 -15.26 -19.88 13.01
C ASN A 565 -14.25 -19.01 12.26
N ASP A 566 -14.08 -17.74 12.67
CA ASP A 566 -13.14 -16.81 12.04
C ASP A 566 -11.86 -16.66 12.90
N PRO A 567 -10.72 -17.23 12.46
CA PRO A 567 -9.47 -17.13 13.19
C PRO A 567 -8.99 -15.68 13.41
N SER A 568 -9.28 -14.78 12.46
CA SER A 568 -8.86 -13.37 12.55
C SER A 568 -9.63 -12.63 13.65
N GLN A 569 -10.92 -12.95 13.84
CA GLN A 569 -11.72 -12.36 14.93
C GLN A 569 -11.31 -12.90 16.30
N LYS A 570 -10.92 -14.18 16.39
CA LYS A 570 -10.33 -14.72 17.63
C LYS A 570 -8.99 -14.04 17.97
N GLU A 571 -8.12 -13.90 16.98
CA GLU A 571 -6.84 -13.20 17.13
C GLU A 571 -7.06 -11.77 17.63
N PHE A 572 -8.09 -11.07 17.11
CA PHE A 572 -8.43 -9.72 17.56
C PHE A 572 -8.74 -9.66 19.06
N ILE A 573 -9.49 -10.63 19.60
CA ILE A 573 -9.79 -10.70 21.05
C ILE A 573 -8.50 -10.82 21.86
N ASP A 574 -7.59 -11.70 21.44
CA ASP A 574 -6.28 -11.86 22.09
C ASP A 574 -5.45 -10.58 22.00
N LEU A 575 -5.50 -9.90 20.85
CA LEU A 575 -4.81 -8.64 20.63
C LEU A 575 -5.34 -7.53 21.56
N VAL A 576 -6.65 -7.45 21.75
CA VAL A 576 -7.29 -6.52 22.71
C VAL A 576 -6.80 -6.80 24.12
N GLN A 577 -6.70 -8.06 24.52
CA GLN A 577 -6.23 -8.43 25.88
C GLN A 577 -4.76 -8.05 26.09
N ARG A 578 -3.90 -8.27 25.10
CA ARG A 578 -2.48 -7.89 25.13
C ARG A 578 -2.33 -6.37 25.19
N ALA A 579 -3.05 -5.64 24.33
CA ALA A 579 -3.07 -4.18 24.34
C ALA A 579 -3.51 -3.62 25.71
N LYS A 580 -4.61 -4.14 26.29
CA LYS A 580 -5.06 -3.77 27.63
C LYS A 580 -3.95 -3.93 28.67
N ALA A 581 -3.22 -5.06 28.66
CA ALA A 581 -2.12 -5.30 29.59
C ALA A 581 -0.94 -4.34 29.39
N LEU A 582 -0.60 -4.06 28.12
CA LEU A 582 0.47 -3.14 27.73
C LEU A 582 0.17 -1.70 28.20
N TYR A 583 -1.02 -1.18 27.88
CA TYR A 583 -1.41 0.20 28.18
C TYR A 583 -1.74 0.42 29.66
N ALA A 584 -2.19 -0.58 30.41
CA ALA A 584 -2.40 -0.51 31.87
C ALA A 584 -1.08 -0.33 32.62
N LYS A 585 0.00 -1.02 32.23
CA LYS A 585 1.33 -0.87 32.82
C LYS A 585 1.89 0.55 32.64
N HIS A 586 1.58 1.19 31.52
CA HIS A 586 2.04 2.56 31.24
C HIS A 586 1.36 3.60 32.12
N ARG A 587 0.05 3.50 32.32
CA ARG A 587 -0.70 4.39 33.24
C ARG A 587 -0.17 4.31 34.68
N LYS A 588 0.22 3.12 35.14
CA LYS A 588 0.82 2.92 36.46
C LYS A 588 2.18 3.60 36.57
N ARG A 589 3.09 3.41 35.62
CA ARG A 589 4.43 4.05 35.61
C ARG A 589 4.34 5.58 35.55
N LYS A 590 3.40 6.13 34.79
CA LYS A 590 3.19 7.58 34.69
C LYS A 590 2.64 8.17 36.02
N ARG A 591 1.88 7.41 36.76
CA ARG A 591 1.40 7.79 38.11
C ARG A 591 2.54 7.77 39.15
N ASP A 592 3.37 6.73 39.11
CA ASP A 592 4.50 6.54 40.04
C ASP A 592 5.68 7.51 39.77
N SER A 593 5.73 8.15 38.59
CA SER A 593 6.76 9.14 38.20
C SER A 593 6.33 10.59 38.48
N ILE A 594 5.11 10.84 38.96
CA ILE A 594 4.57 12.14 39.31
C ILE A 594 4.61 12.32 40.83
N PHE A 595 4.91 11.29 41.60
CA PHE A 595 5.20 11.29 43.03
C PHE A 595 6.68 10.98 43.26
#